data_f2bfd339aaca4af53ed6dd0694055160
#
_entry.id   f2bfd339aaca4af53ed6dd0694055160
#
_cell.length_a   1.000
_cell.length_b   1.000
_cell.length_c   1.000
_cell.angle_alpha   90.00
_cell.angle_beta   90.00
_cell.angle_gamma   90.00
#
_symmetry.space_group_name_H-M   'P 1'
#
loop_
_entity.id
_entity.type
_entity.pdbx_description
1 polymer ?
#
loop_
_entity_poly.entity_id
_entity_poly.type
_entity_poly.pdbx_seq_one_letter_code
_entity_poly.pdbx_strand_id
1 'polypeptide(L)'
;MSEAGRYLSTMPSRADVRSVWVGLRPLVKHDGDDGENTKSLSREHTVLVGRSGLVTVTGGKWTTYRAMAEDVLERCFDAKLLPRRAGGVTEKMPLVGAPSRATIS
;
A
#
# COMPACT_ATOMS: atom_id res chain seq x y z
N MET A 1 -6.71 21.35 9.58
CA MET A 1 -5.86 22.02 10.61
C MET A 1 -6.21 21.59 12.04
N SER A 2 -7.48 21.38 12.39
CA SER A 2 -7.90 20.89 13.71
C SER A 2 -7.22 19.59 14.16
N GLU A 3 -7.02 18.64 13.24
CA GLU A 3 -6.34 17.38 13.58
C GLU A 3 -4.86 17.57 13.93
N ALA A 4 -4.14 18.44 13.22
CA ALA A 4 -2.74 18.72 13.52
C ALA A 4 -2.57 19.35 14.91
N GLY A 5 -3.52 20.20 15.33
CA GLY A 5 -3.50 20.84 16.64
C GLY A 5 -3.62 19.88 17.83
N ARG A 6 -4.07 18.63 17.62
CA ARG A 6 -4.11 17.62 18.68
C ARG A 6 -2.74 17.09 19.07
N TYR A 7 -1.75 17.21 18.18
CA TYR A 7 -0.43 16.63 18.34
C TYR A 7 0.67 17.69 18.46
N LEU A 8 0.35 18.96 18.22
CA LEU A 8 1.31 20.05 18.24
C LEU A 8 1.07 20.94 19.46
N SER A 9 2.13 21.46 20.04
CA SER A 9 2.06 22.42 21.16
C SER A 9 1.43 23.75 20.78
N THR A 10 1.48 24.11 19.49
CA THR A 10 0.87 25.32 18.93
C THR A 10 -0.03 24.95 17.76
N MET A 11 -1.27 25.41 17.78
CA MET A 11 -2.23 25.19 16.71
C MET A 11 -1.79 25.93 15.44
N PRO A 12 -1.57 25.23 14.32
CA PRO A 12 -1.23 25.88 13.05
C PRO A 12 -2.42 26.67 12.51
N SER A 13 -2.15 27.84 11.97
CA SER A 13 -3.09 28.73 11.29
C SER A 13 -2.95 28.63 9.77
N ARG A 14 -3.85 29.28 9.03
CA ARG A 14 -3.71 29.36 7.56
C ARG A 14 -2.47 30.15 7.12
N ALA A 15 -2.00 31.09 7.93
CA ALA A 15 -0.80 31.87 7.64
C ALA A 15 0.49 31.02 7.69
N ASP A 16 0.45 29.90 8.38
CA ASP A 16 1.60 28.99 8.48
C ASP A 16 1.74 28.06 7.26
N VAL A 17 0.74 28.05 6.36
CA VAL A 17 0.78 27.24 5.15
C VAL A 17 1.76 27.82 4.15
N ARG A 18 2.85 27.10 3.85
CA ARG A 18 3.90 27.52 2.91
C ARG A 18 3.60 27.12 1.47
N SER A 19 2.97 25.99 1.27
CA SER A 19 2.59 25.50 -0.06
C SER A 19 1.40 24.55 0.02
N VAL A 20 0.67 24.45 -1.10
CA VAL A 20 -0.42 23.50 -1.27
C VAL A 20 -0.28 22.87 -2.63
N TRP A 21 -0.40 21.55 -2.69
CA TRP A 21 -0.44 20.81 -3.94
C TRP A 21 -1.53 19.75 -3.91
N VAL A 22 -1.95 19.33 -5.09
CA VAL A 22 -2.91 18.26 -5.26
C VAL A 22 -2.38 17.27 -6.29
N GLY A 23 -2.65 15.98 -6.07
CA GLY A 23 -2.35 14.91 -7.01
C GLY A 23 -3.58 14.04 -7.25
N LEU A 24 -3.72 13.53 -8.46
CA LEU A 24 -4.73 12.56 -8.82
C LEU A 24 -4.17 11.15 -8.69
N ARG A 25 -4.96 10.23 -8.13
CA ARG A 25 -4.64 8.80 -8.10
C ARG A 25 -5.58 8.06 -9.02
N PRO A 26 -5.06 7.21 -9.92
CA PRO A 26 -5.91 6.25 -10.61
C PRO A 26 -6.42 5.25 -9.58
N LEU A 27 -7.72 4.98 -9.61
CA LEU A 27 -8.37 3.94 -8.82
C LEU A 27 -8.79 2.81 -9.75
N VAL A 28 -8.75 1.58 -9.24
CA VAL A 28 -9.21 0.42 -10.00
C VAL A 28 -10.72 0.31 -9.84
N LYS A 29 -11.42 0.30 -10.96
CA LYS A 29 -12.84 -0.02 -11.00
C LYS A 29 -12.98 -1.54 -11.07
N HIS A 30 -13.74 -2.11 -10.14
CA HIS A 30 -14.14 -3.51 -10.20
C HIS A 30 -15.46 -3.65 -10.96
N ASP A 31 -15.67 -4.80 -11.59
CA ASP A 31 -16.94 -5.12 -12.23
C ASP A 31 -18.06 -5.10 -11.17
N GLY A 32 -19.07 -4.23 -11.39
CA GLY A 32 -20.16 -4.00 -10.42
C GLY A 32 -20.10 -2.66 -9.67
N ASP A 33 -19.02 -1.90 -9.79
CA ASP A 33 -18.96 -0.53 -9.27
C ASP A 33 -19.66 0.44 -10.23
N ASP A 34 -20.73 1.10 -9.79
CA ASP A 34 -21.54 2.03 -10.60
C ASP A 34 -20.82 3.33 -11.01
N GLY A 35 -19.57 3.47 -10.65
CA GLY A 35 -18.68 4.56 -11.11
C GLY A 35 -19.05 5.97 -10.63
N GLU A 36 -20.21 6.20 -10.05
CA GLU A 36 -20.64 7.51 -9.56
C GLU A 36 -20.03 7.91 -8.21
N ASN A 37 -19.62 6.93 -7.40
CA ASN A 37 -19.09 7.21 -6.07
C ASN A 37 -17.63 6.76 -5.91
N THR A 38 -16.72 7.60 -6.36
CA THR A 38 -15.26 7.35 -6.23
C THR A 38 -14.77 7.24 -4.78
N LYS A 39 -15.60 7.60 -3.80
CA LYS A 39 -15.28 7.45 -2.36
C LYS A 39 -15.38 6.01 -1.88
N SER A 40 -16.19 5.18 -2.53
CA SER A 40 -16.37 3.75 -2.22
C SER A 40 -15.34 2.85 -2.90
N LEU A 41 -14.61 3.35 -3.92
CA LEU A 41 -13.62 2.56 -4.62
C LEU A 41 -12.49 2.14 -3.67
N SER A 42 -12.20 0.84 -3.65
CA SER A 42 -11.14 0.30 -2.82
C SER A 42 -9.79 0.91 -3.19
N ARG A 43 -9.02 1.29 -2.17
CA ARG A 43 -7.63 1.73 -2.29
C ARG A 43 -6.65 0.61 -1.97
N GLU A 44 -7.15 -0.59 -1.80
CA GLU A 44 -6.35 -1.78 -1.61
C GLU A 44 -5.69 -2.19 -2.93
N HIS A 45 -4.62 -2.94 -2.83
CA HIS A 45 -4.02 -3.50 -4.03
C HIS A 45 -4.86 -4.65 -4.57
N THR A 46 -4.79 -4.84 -5.87
CA THR A 46 -5.45 -5.94 -6.56
C THR A 46 -4.42 -6.68 -7.41
N VAL A 47 -4.42 -8.00 -7.30
CA VAL A 47 -3.58 -8.88 -8.11
C VAL A 47 -4.48 -9.69 -9.04
N LEU A 48 -4.28 -9.51 -10.33
CA LEU A 48 -5.02 -10.21 -11.38
C LEU A 48 -4.09 -11.15 -12.13
N VAL A 49 -4.53 -12.37 -12.34
CA VAL A 49 -3.81 -13.36 -13.17
C VAL A 49 -4.65 -13.63 -14.41
N GLY A 50 -4.15 -13.19 -15.55
CA GLY A 50 -4.80 -13.39 -16.84
C GLY A 50 -4.66 -14.84 -17.35
N ARG A 51 -5.49 -15.21 -18.32
CA ARG A 51 -5.44 -16.55 -18.94
C ARG A 51 -4.10 -16.86 -19.62
N SER A 52 -3.38 -15.83 -20.06
CA SER A 52 -2.05 -15.94 -20.65
C SER A 52 -0.93 -16.15 -19.62
N GLY A 53 -1.23 -16.13 -18.33
CA GLY A 53 -0.23 -16.13 -17.25
C GLY A 53 0.33 -14.72 -16.92
N LEU A 54 -0.17 -13.66 -17.56
CA LEU A 54 0.20 -12.30 -17.19
C LEU A 54 -0.33 -11.98 -15.80
N VAL A 55 0.56 -11.55 -14.91
CA VAL A 55 0.21 -11.08 -13.56
C VAL A 55 0.22 -9.55 -13.55
N THR A 56 -0.91 -8.97 -13.20
CA THR A 56 -1.08 -7.51 -13.09
C THR A 56 -1.32 -7.13 -11.66
N VAL A 57 -0.53 -6.18 -11.15
CA VAL A 57 -0.68 -5.60 -9.81
C VAL A 57 -1.04 -4.14 -9.95
N THR A 58 -2.07 -3.71 -9.26
CA THR A 58 -2.53 -2.31 -9.32
C THR A 58 -3.10 -1.88 -7.98
N GLY A 59 -3.14 -0.56 -7.73
CA GLY A 59 -3.59 0.00 -6.46
C GLY A 59 -2.54 -0.12 -5.35
N GLY A 60 -3.02 -0.13 -4.11
CA GLY A 60 -2.19 -0.25 -2.90
C GLY A 60 -1.50 1.04 -2.49
N LYS A 61 -0.59 0.91 -1.54
CA LYS A 61 0.17 2.00 -0.95
C LYS A 61 1.65 1.64 -0.87
N TRP A 62 2.51 2.66 -0.99
CA TRP A 62 3.95 2.45 -0.82
C TRP A 62 4.31 1.81 0.53
N THR A 63 3.58 2.14 1.58
CA THR A 63 3.79 1.59 2.92
C THR A 63 3.47 0.11 3.07
N THR A 64 2.73 -0.47 2.13
CA THR A 64 2.32 -1.89 2.15
C THR A 64 3.01 -2.73 1.07
N TYR A 65 4.03 -2.19 0.39
CA TYR A 65 4.70 -2.84 -0.75
C TYR A 65 5.21 -4.26 -0.44
N ARG A 66 5.69 -4.51 0.78
CA ARG A 66 6.17 -5.82 1.20
C ARG A 66 5.03 -6.85 1.22
N ALA A 67 3.92 -6.50 1.86
CA ALA A 67 2.74 -7.37 1.90
C ALA A 67 2.14 -7.57 0.50
N MET A 68 2.15 -6.53 -0.33
CA MET A 68 1.75 -6.63 -1.73
C MET A 68 2.60 -7.64 -2.50
N ALA A 69 3.93 -7.63 -2.27
CA ALA A 69 4.83 -8.58 -2.92
C ALA A 69 4.57 -10.04 -2.49
N GLU A 70 4.26 -10.26 -1.22
CA GLU A 70 3.86 -11.59 -0.72
C GLU A 70 2.57 -12.07 -1.37
N ASP A 71 1.55 -11.21 -1.45
CA ASP A 71 0.27 -11.57 -2.09
C ASP A 71 0.45 -11.88 -3.59
N VAL A 72 1.28 -11.13 -4.30
CA VAL A 72 1.61 -11.42 -5.70
C VAL A 72 2.23 -12.81 -5.85
N LEU A 73 3.20 -13.16 -5.01
CA LEU A 73 3.83 -14.48 -5.04
C LEU A 73 2.82 -15.58 -4.72
N GLU A 74 1.97 -15.38 -3.73
CA GLU A 74 0.93 -16.35 -3.36
C GLU A 74 -0.02 -16.60 -4.54
N ARG A 75 -0.48 -15.54 -5.22
CA ARG A 75 -1.31 -15.66 -6.43
C ARG A 75 -0.60 -16.39 -7.56
N CYS A 76 0.71 -16.16 -7.72
CA CYS A 76 1.51 -16.91 -8.71
C CYS A 76 1.62 -18.42 -8.38
N PHE A 77 1.74 -18.74 -7.07
CA PHE A 77 1.75 -20.14 -6.62
C PHE A 77 0.39 -20.82 -6.85
N ASP A 78 -0.69 -20.14 -6.50
CA ASP A 78 -2.05 -20.66 -6.69
C ASP A 78 -2.40 -20.87 -8.16
N ALA A 79 -1.95 -19.94 -9.02
CA ALA A 79 -2.09 -20.06 -10.46
C ALA A 79 -1.09 -21.05 -11.11
N LYS A 80 -0.23 -21.71 -10.32
CA LYS A 80 0.81 -22.67 -10.80
C LYS A 80 1.80 -22.06 -11.78
N LEU A 81 1.99 -20.73 -11.72
CA LEU A 81 3.00 -20.03 -12.53
C LEU A 81 4.41 -20.19 -11.95
N LEU A 82 4.50 -20.41 -10.65
CA LEU A 82 5.73 -20.65 -9.92
C LEU A 82 5.60 -21.88 -9.03
N PRO A 83 6.69 -22.63 -8.78
CA PRO A 83 6.70 -23.68 -7.79
C PRO A 83 6.54 -23.06 -6.39
N ARG A 84 5.60 -23.59 -5.59
CA ARG A 84 5.39 -23.13 -4.21
C ARG A 84 6.66 -23.31 -3.38
N ARG A 85 7.03 -22.28 -2.66
CA ARG A 85 8.15 -22.28 -1.72
C ARG A 85 7.64 -21.98 -0.31
N ALA A 86 8.49 -22.24 0.69
CA ALA A 86 8.21 -21.86 2.06
C ALA A 86 7.94 -20.34 2.19
N GLY A 87 7.19 -19.95 3.21
CA GLY A 87 6.80 -18.56 3.45
C GLY A 87 7.99 -17.60 3.53
N GLY A 88 7.73 -16.34 3.21
CA GLY A 88 8.74 -15.29 3.19
C GLY A 88 9.32 -14.99 4.57
N VAL A 89 10.54 -14.50 4.60
CA VAL A 89 11.26 -14.10 5.82
C VAL A 89 11.27 -12.57 6.00
N THR A 90 10.72 -11.84 5.03
CA THR A 90 10.86 -10.37 4.94
C THR A 90 10.09 -9.62 6.02
N GLU A 91 9.07 -10.22 6.63
CA GLU A 91 8.29 -9.57 7.70
C GLU A 91 9.15 -9.18 8.90
N LYS A 92 10.12 -10.03 9.24
CA LYS A 92 11.00 -9.83 10.41
C LYS A 92 12.43 -9.45 10.03
N MET A 93 12.69 -9.27 8.76
CA MET A 93 14.02 -8.91 8.26
C MET A 93 14.30 -7.43 8.54
N PRO A 94 15.35 -7.10 9.33
CA PRO A 94 15.71 -5.71 9.56
C PRO A 94 16.23 -5.06 8.27
N LEU A 95 15.85 -3.82 8.04
CA LEU A 95 16.41 -3.02 6.96
C LEU A 95 17.86 -2.63 7.28
N VAL A 96 18.68 -2.42 6.27
CA VAL A 96 20.04 -1.90 6.43
C VAL A 96 19.98 -0.56 7.16
N GLY A 97 20.73 -0.42 8.24
CA GLY A 97 20.71 0.77 9.09
C GLY A 97 19.62 0.79 10.17
N ALA A 98 18.76 -0.23 10.24
CA ALA A 98 17.83 -0.35 11.35
C ALA A 98 18.59 -0.55 12.68
N PRO A 99 18.16 0.12 13.78
CA PRO A 99 18.79 -0.10 15.08
C PRO A 99 18.62 -1.56 15.52
N SER A 100 19.63 -2.09 16.19
CA SER A 100 19.53 -3.43 16.80
C SER A 100 18.42 -3.40 17.87
N ARG A 101 17.71 -4.53 18.06
CA ARG A 101 16.63 -4.65 19.07
C ARG A 101 17.04 -4.23 20.49
N ALA A 102 18.34 -4.24 20.80
CA ALA A 102 18.89 -3.85 22.10
C ALA A 102 18.90 -2.32 22.34
N THR A 103 18.64 -1.50 21.32
CA THR A 103 18.74 -0.03 21.43
C THR A 103 17.37 0.64 21.63
N ILE A 104 16.29 -0.13 21.66
CA ILE A 104 14.94 0.39 21.93
C ILE A 104 14.54 -0.07 23.35
N SER A 105 15.03 0.64 24.33
CA SER A 105 14.58 0.56 25.73
C SER A 105 13.91 1.86 26.14
#